data_f0130a9e346a31e7705d132004e95ad8
#
_entry.id   f0130a9e346a31e7705d132004e95ad8
#
_cell.length_a   1.000
_cell.length_b   1.000
_cell.length_c   1.000
_cell.angle_alpha   90.00
_cell.angle_beta   90.00
_cell.angle_gamma   90.00
#
_symmetry.space_group_name_H-M   'P 1'
#
loop_
_entity.id
_entity.type
_entity.pdbx_description
1 polymer ?
#
loop_
_entity_poly.entity_id
_entity_poly.type
_entity_poly.pdbx_seq_one_letter_code
_entity_poly.pdbx_strand_id
1 'polypeptide(L)'
;KGGVMRTPPTHWTTYKHRNEVGSYLRTFTVPADWKGREVFISFDGVDSFFYLWINGKYVGFSKNSRNTAEFNITPYLNEEGENTVAVEVYRSSDGSFLEAQDMFRLPGIFRTVAIQSRPAVRVRDLVVKPDLDENYQNGVLNISADLLNTSKKNVKNLKMRYTLYQHELYDDNNKPTDVIAYSAPFTLDKLTGKATVKAELKMIEPRKWTAEAPYRYTLVGELLDKKGRVLETVSTIVGFREVEIKDTKAEDDEFGLAGRYYFINGKNVKLKGVNRHESHPAVGHAITREMQEEEVMLMKRANINHVRNSHYPCDPYWYFLCDKY
;
A
#
# COMPACT_ATOMS: atom_id res chain seq x y z
N LYS A 1 -22.01 14.77 12.02
CA LYS A 1 -22.87 15.08 10.87
C LYS A 1 -21.93 15.39 9.74
N GLY A 2 -21.82 14.46 8.80
CA GLY A 2 -20.90 14.47 7.69
C GLY A 2 -20.78 15.84 7.04
N GLY A 3 -19.72 16.51 7.33
CA GLY A 3 -19.54 17.86 6.90
C GLY A 3 -18.86 17.92 5.57
N VAL A 4 -19.63 17.82 4.54
CA VAL A 4 -19.24 18.35 3.25
C VAL A 4 -18.83 19.80 3.45
N MET A 5 -17.68 20.18 2.91
CA MET A 5 -17.10 21.53 2.86
C MET A 5 -17.78 22.57 3.77
N ARG A 6 -17.34 22.70 4.99
CA ARG A 6 -17.76 23.78 5.88
C ARG A 6 -16.82 24.97 5.71
N THR A 7 -17.38 26.16 5.72
CA THR A 7 -16.60 27.38 5.86
C THR A 7 -15.72 27.25 7.10
N PRO A 8 -14.41 27.45 7.03
CA PRO A 8 -13.54 27.38 8.18
C PRO A 8 -14.07 28.29 9.29
N PRO A 9 -14.06 27.84 10.54
CA PRO A 9 -14.31 28.76 11.63
C PRO A 9 -13.35 29.94 11.51
N THR A 10 -13.87 31.16 11.55
CA THR A 10 -13.08 32.38 11.36
C THR A 10 -11.94 32.47 12.38
N HIS A 11 -12.05 31.83 13.54
CA HIS A 11 -11.04 31.80 14.57
C HIS A 11 -9.83 30.90 14.25
N TRP A 12 -9.91 30.01 13.27
CA TRP A 12 -8.77 29.15 12.91
C TRP A 12 -7.66 29.89 12.18
N THR A 13 -7.99 31.00 11.55
CA THR A 13 -7.07 31.80 10.76
C THR A 13 -6.94 33.23 11.25
N THR A 14 -7.58 33.57 12.38
CA THR A 14 -7.51 34.90 12.95
C THR A 14 -6.23 35.12 13.75
N TYR A 15 -5.86 36.39 13.97
CA TYR A 15 -4.72 36.79 14.77
C TYR A 15 -4.74 36.21 16.21
N LYS A 16 -5.91 35.97 16.78
CA LYS A 16 -6.10 35.41 18.13
C LYS A 16 -5.95 33.88 18.22
N HIS A 17 -6.23 33.18 17.11
CA HIS A 17 -6.20 31.72 17.04
C HIS A 17 -5.38 31.33 15.81
N ARG A 18 -4.07 31.34 15.99
CA ARG A 18 -3.13 30.95 14.93
C ARG A 18 -3.17 29.46 14.68
N ASN A 19 -2.94 29.10 13.43
CA ASN A 19 -2.69 27.72 13.03
C ASN A 19 -1.40 27.23 13.71
N GLU A 20 -1.49 26.25 14.58
CA GLU A 20 -0.35 25.70 15.30
C GLU A 20 0.58 24.98 14.31
N VAL A 21 1.89 25.13 14.53
CA VAL A 21 2.93 24.55 13.67
C VAL A 21 3.87 23.69 14.51
N GLY A 22 4.05 22.45 14.11
CA GLY A 22 5.08 21.57 14.64
C GLY A 22 6.32 21.59 13.75
N SER A 23 7.47 21.99 14.32
CA SER A 23 8.75 22.00 13.60
C SER A 23 9.57 20.78 14.01
N TYR A 24 9.96 19.98 13.02
CA TYR A 24 10.75 18.77 13.20
C TYR A 24 12.09 18.91 12.50
N LEU A 25 13.15 18.51 13.19
CA LEU A 25 14.51 18.50 12.65
C LEU A 25 15.18 17.17 13.02
N ARG A 26 15.76 16.51 12.03
CA ARG A 26 16.52 15.27 12.23
C ARG A 26 17.70 15.21 11.26
N THR A 27 18.78 14.57 11.71
CA THR A 27 19.89 14.21 10.85
C THR A 27 19.82 12.76 10.40
N PHE A 28 20.41 12.47 9.25
CA PHE A 28 20.51 11.11 8.70
C PHE A 28 21.72 10.99 7.78
N THR A 29 22.18 9.76 7.59
CA THR A 29 23.22 9.42 6.62
C THR A 29 22.64 8.54 5.53
N VAL A 30 23.16 8.68 4.31
CA VAL A 30 22.84 7.80 3.20
C VAL A 30 23.85 6.68 3.13
N PRO A 31 23.45 5.39 3.10
CA PRO A 31 24.37 4.28 2.97
C PRO A 31 25.27 4.39 1.73
N ALA A 32 26.56 4.05 1.87
CA ALA A 32 27.54 4.22 0.79
C ALA A 32 27.22 3.37 -0.46
N ASP A 33 26.56 2.23 -0.28
CA ASP A 33 26.11 1.34 -1.36
C ASP A 33 24.94 1.90 -2.18
N TRP A 34 24.35 3.03 -1.74
CA TRP A 34 23.32 3.76 -2.50
C TRP A 34 23.90 4.74 -3.53
N LYS A 35 25.22 4.84 -3.62
CA LYS A 35 25.88 5.74 -4.58
C LYS A 35 25.42 5.45 -6.02
N GLY A 36 24.97 6.50 -6.72
CA GLY A 36 24.45 6.38 -8.09
C GLY A 36 23.00 5.89 -8.20
N ARG A 37 22.31 5.71 -7.08
CA ARG A 37 20.87 5.43 -7.02
C ARG A 37 20.09 6.72 -6.74
N GLU A 38 18.82 6.71 -7.06
CA GLU A 38 17.92 7.79 -6.64
C GLU A 38 17.45 7.53 -5.19
N VAL A 39 17.46 8.56 -4.36
CA VAL A 39 17.02 8.48 -2.96
C VAL A 39 15.73 9.25 -2.80
N PHE A 40 14.77 8.59 -2.17
CA PHE A 40 13.45 9.15 -1.88
C PHE A 40 13.23 9.19 -0.38
N ILE A 41 12.49 10.21 0.08
CA ILE A 41 11.89 10.23 1.42
C ILE A 41 10.39 10.06 1.28
N SER A 42 9.81 9.20 2.11
CA SER A 42 8.36 8.98 2.17
C SER A 42 7.83 9.31 3.55
N PHE A 43 6.63 9.88 3.57
CA PHE A 43 5.82 10.16 4.75
C PHE A 43 4.50 9.41 4.58
N ASP A 44 4.27 8.36 5.34
CA ASP A 44 3.10 7.49 5.17
C ASP A 44 1.81 8.10 5.73
N GLY A 45 1.93 9.14 6.56
CA GLY A 45 0.80 9.91 7.05
C GLY A 45 1.22 11.13 7.83
N VAL A 46 0.77 12.31 7.40
CA VAL A 46 0.99 13.60 8.06
C VAL A 46 -0.29 14.43 7.99
N ASP A 47 -0.92 14.68 9.10
CA ASP A 47 -2.12 15.52 9.19
C ASP A 47 -1.72 16.93 9.65
N SER A 48 -2.10 17.98 8.94
CA SER A 48 -2.91 18.07 7.73
C SER A 48 -2.10 18.52 6.50
N PHE A 49 -1.03 19.24 6.72
CA PHE A 49 -0.20 19.88 5.70
C PHE A 49 1.23 20.00 6.21
N PHE A 50 2.22 19.81 5.33
CA PHE A 50 3.61 20.06 5.71
C PHE A 50 4.45 20.60 4.56
N TYR A 51 5.50 21.36 4.93
CA TYR A 51 6.62 21.69 4.08
C TYR A 51 7.83 20.81 4.41
N LEU A 52 8.65 20.53 3.39
CA LEU A 52 9.86 19.71 3.51
C LEU A 52 11.09 20.47 3.02
N TRP A 53 12.18 20.39 3.80
CA TRP A 53 13.52 20.85 3.43
C TRP A 53 14.53 19.74 3.66
N ILE A 54 15.52 19.66 2.78
CA ILE A 54 16.72 18.82 2.93
C ILE A 54 17.93 19.74 2.85
N ASN A 55 18.81 19.67 3.86
CA ASN A 55 20.02 20.50 3.96
C ASN A 55 19.72 22.00 3.78
N GLY A 56 18.61 22.47 4.38
CA GLY A 56 18.14 23.85 4.28
C GLY A 56 17.53 24.25 2.94
N LYS A 57 17.48 23.34 1.96
CA LYS A 57 16.87 23.60 0.64
C LYS A 57 15.43 23.12 0.62
N TYR A 58 14.52 23.97 0.15
CA TYR A 58 13.12 23.61 -0.02
C TYR A 58 12.95 22.50 -1.07
N VAL A 59 12.23 21.44 -0.72
CA VAL A 59 11.95 20.28 -1.57
C VAL A 59 10.52 20.28 -2.11
N GLY A 60 9.54 20.53 -1.22
CA GLY A 60 8.14 20.50 -1.60
C GLY A 60 7.20 20.49 -0.40
N PHE A 61 5.95 20.20 -0.67
CA PHE A 61 4.89 20.11 0.34
C PHE A 61 3.88 18.99 0.01
N SER A 62 3.11 18.59 1.01
CA SER A 62 1.94 17.74 0.82
C SER A 62 0.81 18.17 1.76
N LYS A 63 -0.43 17.94 1.33
CA LYS A 63 -1.64 18.20 2.11
C LYS A 63 -2.67 17.08 2.07
N ASN A 64 -2.27 15.90 1.62
CA ASN A 64 -3.07 14.69 1.67
C ASN A 64 -2.64 13.89 2.91
N SER A 65 -3.45 13.92 3.97
CA SER A 65 -3.06 13.44 5.29
C SER A 65 -2.91 11.92 5.38
N ARG A 66 -3.66 11.16 4.58
CA ARG A 66 -3.83 9.71 4.75
C ARG A 66 -3.18 8.84 3.68
N ASN A 67 -2.57 9.47 2.69
CA ASN A 67 -1.80 8.79 1.66
C ASN A 67 -0.32 9.13 1.78
N THR A 68 0.53 8.21 1.36
CA THR A 68 1.98 8.41 1.36
C THR A 68 2.37 9.57 0.46
N ALA A 69 3.12 10.52 1.01
CA ALA A 69 3.78 11.59 0.26
C ALA A 69 5.25 11.20 0.04
N GLU A 70 5.67 11.12 -1.22
CA GLU A 70 7.02 10.70 -1.61
C GLU A 70 7.73 11.82 -2.37
N PHE A 71 8.98 12.09 -2.01
CA PHE A 71 9.81 13.11 -2.64
C PHE A 71 11.17 12.54 -3.04
N ASN A 72 11.60 12.82 -4.27
CA ASN A 72 12.97 12.54 -4.69
C ASN A 72 13.91 13.58 -4.09
N ILE A 73 14.75 13.15 -3.15
CA ILE A 73 15.67 14.04 -2.43
C ILE A 73 17.11 13.97 -2.96
N THR A 74 17.37 13.13 -3.96
CA THR A 74 18.71 12.97 -4.56
C THR A 74 19.43 14.28 -4.87
N PRO A 75 18.76 15.31 -5.48
CA PRO A 75 19.45 16.57 -5.84
C PRO A 75 19.82 17.44 -4.64
N TYR A 76 19.33 17.12 -3.46
CA TYR A 76 19.48 17.93 -2.25
C TYR A 76 20.47 17.32 -1.25
N LEU A 77 20.92 16.09 -1.49
CA LEU A 77 21.83 15.36 -0.59
C LEU A 77 23.25 15.90 -0.68
N ASN A 78 23.95 15.85 0.44
CA ASN A 78 25.40 15.96 0.47
C ASN A 78 26.00 14.67 -0.12
N GLU A 79 27.10 14.79 -0.88
CA GLU A 79 27.75 13.63 -1.48
C GLU A 79 28.33 12.69 -0.42
N GLU A 80 28.79 13.24 0.69
CA GLU A 80 29.32 12.51 1.83
C GLU A 80 28.87 13.17 3.14
N GLY A 81 28.84 12.37 4.21
CA GLY A 81 28.54 12.81 5.55
C GLY A 81 27.05 12.87 5.88
N GLU A 82 26.74 13.73 6.81
CA GLU A 82 25.40 13.88 7.41
C GLU A 82 24.51 14.81 6.59
N ASN A 83 23.25 14.45 6.49
CA ASN A 83 22.18 15.26 5.90
C ASN A 83 21.19 15.66 6.97
N THR A 84 20.51 16.77 6.77
CA THR A 84 19.42 17.25 7.62
C THR A 84 18.09 17.20 6.88
N VAL A 85 17.06 16.69 7.55
CA VAL A 85 15.66 16.85 7.15
C VAL A 85 14.94 17.76 8.12
N ALA A 86 14.29 18.80 7.59
CA ALA A 86 13.42 19.68 8.36
C ALA A 86 12.00 19.63 7.79
N VAL A 87 11.01 19.56 8.68
CA VAL A 87 9.59 19.49 8.32
C VAL A 87 8.81 20.47 9.19
N GLU A 88 7.99 21.32 8.56
CA GLU A 88 7.00 22.12 9.27
C GLU A 88 5.61 21.55 9.00
N VAL A 89 4.95 21.08 10.06
CA VAL A 89 3.61 20.50 9.99
C VAL A 89 2.60 21.50 10.54
N TYR A 90 1.61 21.81 9.74
CA TYR A 90 0.53 22.75 10.08
C TYR A 90 -0.71 21.97 10.51
N ARG A 91 -1.29 22.36 11.65
CA ARG A 91 -2.48 21.73 12.22
C ARG A 91 -3.67 21.73 11.29
N SER A 92 -3.84 22.80 10.51
CA SER A 92 -4.97 22.96 9.60
C SER A 92 -4.53 23.52 8.26
N SER A 93 -5.19 23.08 7.21
CA SER A 93 -5.01 23.55 5.84
C SER A 93 -6.38 23.62 5.13
N ASP A 94 -6.42 24.09 3.90
CA ASP A 94 -7.59 23.98 3.04
C ASP A 94 -8.04 22.53 2.86
N GLY A 95 -7.09 21.58 2.77
CA GLY A 95 -7.36 20.15 2.73
C GLY A 95 -8.09 19.61 3.95
N SER A 96 -7.87 20.18 5.13
CA SER A 96 -8.53 19.77 6.37
C SER A 96 -10.06 19.84 6.31
N PHE A 97 -10.63 20.70 5.45
CA PHE A 97 -12.07 20.80 5.26
C PHE A 97 -12.63 19.70 4.39
N LEU A 98 -11.88 19.28 3.38
CA LEU A 98 -12.24 18.15 2.52
C LEU A 98 -12.08 16.83 3.26
N GLU A 99 -11.08 16.72 4.11
CA GLU A 99 -10.78 15.55 4.94
C GLU A 99 -11.54 15.55 6.29
N ALA A 100 -12.42 16.52 6.51
CA ALA A 100 -13.24 16.66 7.72
C ALA A 100 -14.38 15.68 7.77
N GLN A 101 -14.11 14.43 7.59
CA GLN A 101 -15.04 13.34 7.78
C GLN A 101 -15.32 13.12 9.28
N ASP A 102 -16.20 12.23 9.59
CA ASP A 102 -16.65 11.94 10.96
C ASP A 102 -15.56 11.21 11.77
N MET A 103 -14.47 11.92 12.07
CA MET A 103 -13.28 11.38 12.70
C MET A 103 -12.58 12.40 13.61
N PHE A 104 -11.68 11.93 14.47
CA PHE A 104 -10.80 12.79 15.26
C PHE A 104 -9.79 13.52 14.36
N ARG A 105 -9.53 14.78 14.68
CA ARG A 105 -8.51 15.61 14.02
C ARG A 105 -7.34 15.74 14.96
N LEU A 106 -6.34 14.93 14.75
CA LEU A 106 -5.11 14.87 15.54
C LEU A 106 -3.94 15.11 14.61
N PRO A 107 -3.46 16.36 14.53
CA PRO A 107 -2.41 16.76 13.59
C PRO A 107 -1.05 16.20 14.01
N GLY A 108 -0.14 16.12 13.05
CA GLY A 108 1.23 15.69 13.25
C GLY A 108 1.65 14.58 12.29
N ILE A 109 2.88 14.13 12.45
CA ILE A 109 3.42 12.95 11.76
C ILE A 109 2.98 11.72 12.54
N PHE A 110 2.04 10.95 12.01
CA PHE A 110 1.42 9.84 12.75
C PHE A 110 1.74 8.44 12.17
N ARG A 111 2.41 8.36 11.02
CA ARG A 111 2.90 7.12 10.42
C ARG A 111 4.39 7.21 10.12
N THR A 112 4.94 6.15 9.56
CA THR A 112 6.36 6.01 9.26
C THR A 112 6.89 7.12 8.34
N VAL A 113 8.10 7.58 8.65
CA VAL A 113 8.93 8.38 7.75
C VAL A 113 10.17 7.56 7.42
N ALA A 114 10.43 7.32 6.15
CA ALA A 114 11.53 6.47 5.71
C ALA A 114 12.28 7.08 4.52
N ILE A 115 13.59 6.80 4.44
CA ILE A 115 14.36 6.99 3.22
C ILE A 115 14.55 5.64 2.52
N GLN A 116 14.52 5.66 1.20
CA GLN A 116 14.71 4.46 0.38
C GLN A 116 15.48 4.81 -0.88
N SER A 117 16.27 3.85 -1.38
CA SER A 117 16.98 4.02 -2.64
C SER A 117 16.37 3.18 -3.74
N ARG A 118 16.34 3.72 -4.94
CA ARG A 118 15.83 3.03 -6.12
C ARG A 118 16.84 3.09 -7.27
N PRO A 119 17.04 2.00 -8.02
CA PRO A 119 17.91 2.03 -9.19
C PRO A 119 17.29 2.91 -10.28
N ALA A 120 18.15 3.46 -11.16
CA ALA A 120 17.70 4.29 -12.28
C ALA A 120 16.83 3.51 -13.29
N VAL A 121 17.05 2.20 -13.40
CA VAL A 121 16.20 1.27 -14.18
C VAL A 121 15.48 0.37 -13.19
N ARG A 122 14.16 0.51 -13.12
CA ARG A 122 13.37 -0.12 -12.05
C ARG A 122 11.95 -0.48 -12.46
N VAL A 123 11.33 -1.28 -11.66
CA VAL A 123 9.87 -1.44 -11.62
C VAL A 123 9.30 -0.25 -10.85
N ARG A 124 8.55 0.62 -11.53
CA ARG A 124 7.91 1.76 -10.89
C ARG A 124 6.63 1.36 -10.17
N ASP A 125 5.87 0.46 -10.78
CA ASP A 125 4.60 -0.03 -10.25
C ASP A 125 4.38 -1.47 -10.66
N LEU A 126 3.76 -2.25 -9.78
CA LEU A 126 3.41 -3.65 -9.99
C LEU A 126 1.95 -3.87 -9.60
N VAL A 127 1.11 -4.04 -10.60
CA VAL A 127 -0.31 -4.35 -10.41
C VAL A 127 -0.52 -5.84 -10.65
N VAL A 128 -1.06 -6.54 -9.67
CA VAL A 128 -1.38 -7.96 -9.74
C VAL A 128 -2.85 -8.14 -9.44
N LYS A 129 -3.57 -8.75 -10.38
CA LYS A 129 -5.00 -9.05 -10.23
C LYS A 129 -5.18 -10.57 -10.29
N PRO A 130 -5.34 -11.21 -9.14
CA PRO A 130 -5.76 -12.61 -9.09
C PRO A 130 -7.23 -12.71 -9.50
N ASP A 131 -7.55 -13.79 -10.18
CA ASP A 131 -8.89 -14.11 -10.64
C ASP A 131 -9.11 -15.62 -10.63
N LEU A 132 -10.35 -16.07 -10.69
CA LEU A 132 -10.72 -17.49 -10.77
C LEU A 132 -11.51 -17.74 -12.06
N ASP A 133 -11.52 -18.99 -12.51
CA ASP A 133 -12.38 -19.40 -13.63
C ASP A 133 -13.87 -19.45 -13.21
N GLU A 134 -14.76 -19.58 -14.19
CA GLU A 134 -16.21 -19.60 -13.99
C GLU A 134 -16.70 -20.65 -12.97
N ASN A 135 -15.92 -21.70 -12.74
CA ASN A 135 -16.19 -22.74 -11.77
C ASN A 135 -15.48 -22.52 -10.44
N TYR A 136 -14.76 -21.43 -10.28
CA TYR A 136 -13.93 -21.12 -9.11
C TYR A 136 -12.88 -22.19 -8.79
N GLN A 137 -12.42 -22.96 -9.80
CA GLN A 137 -11.47 -24.05 -9.62
C GLN A 137 -10.04 -23.62 -9.89
N ASN A 138 -9.79 -23.09 -11.08
CA ASN A 138 -8.45 -22.66 -11.48
C ASN A 138 -8.28 -21.17 -11.32
N GLY A 139 -7.04 -20.75 -11.15
CA GLY A 139 -6.68 -19.36 -10.95
C GLY A 139 -5.83 -18.80 -12.06
N VAL A 140 -5.89 -17.47 -12.22
CA VAL A 140 -5.00 -16.71 -13.07
C VAL A 140 -4.51 -15.47 -12.33
N LEU A 141 -3.22 -15.15 -12.45
CA LEU A 141 -2.68 -13.87 -12.04
C LEU A 141 -2.43 -13.03 -13.28
N ASN A 142 -3.18 -11.95 -13.43
CA ASN A 142 -2.94 -10.92 -14.43
C ASN A 142 -1.96 -9.91 -13.84
N ILE A 143 -0.76 -9.83 -14.40
CA ILE A 143 0.35 -9.03 -13.91
C ILE A 143 0.62 -7.90 -14.88
N SER A 144 0.73 -6.67 -14.38
CA SER A 144 1.16 -5.51 -15.15
C SER A 144 2.27 -4.80 -14.38
N ALA A 145 3.45 -4.68 -14.97
CA ALA A 145 4.57 -3.98 -14.38
C ALA A 145 4.93 -2.75 -15.21
N ASP A 146 4.91 -1.59 -14.58
CA ASP A 146 5.39 -0.34 -15.17
C ASP A 146 6.88 -0.20 -14.90
N LEU A 147 7.67 -0.24 -15.98
CA LEU A 147 9.11 -0.06 -15.93
C LEU A 147 9.48 1.41 -16.17
N LEU A 148 10.46 1.88 -15.42
CA LEU A 148 10.98 3.24 -15.53
C LEU A 148 12.49 3.23 -15.70
N ASN A 149 12.97 4.01 -16.67
CA ASN A 149 14.39 4.30 -16.86
C ASN A 149 14.61 5.80 -16.76
N THR A 150 15.21 6.26 -15.66
CA THR A 150 15.60 7.65 -15.44
C THR A 150 17.04 7.93 -15.86
N SER A 151 17.78 6.91 -16.27
CA SER A 151 19.13 7.10 -16.81
C SER A 151 19.09 7.78 -18.16
N LYS A 152 20.14 8.50 -18.51
CA LYS A 152 20.28 9.14 -19.84
C LYS A 152 20.57 8.14 -20.97
N LYS A 153 20.66 6.84 -20.66
CA LYS A 153 21.02 5.79 -21.63
C LYS A 153 19.82 4.88 -21.90
N ASN A 154 19.65 4.51 -23.15
CA ASN A 154 18.71 3.44 -23.50
C ASN A 154 19.22 2.10 -22.97
N VAL A 155 18.35 1.38 -22.29
CA VAL A 155 18.64 0.02 -21.84
C VAL A 155 17.96 -0.97 -22.77
N LYS A 156 18.67 -2.01 -23.17
CA LYS A 156 18.19 -2.99 -24.15
C LYS A 156 18.14 -4.39 -23.55
N ASN A 157 17.23 -5.21 -24.10
CA ASN A 157 17.08 -6.63 -23.76
C ASN A 157 16.87 -6.86 -22.25
N LEU A 158 16.01 -6.04 -21.65
CA LEU A 158 15.52 -6.27 -20.28
C LEU A 158 14.60 -7.50 -20.28
N LYS A 159 14.64 -8.24 -19.18
CA LYS A 159 13.75 -9.37 -18.93
C LYS A 159 13.02 -9.17 -17.63
N MET A 160 11.79 -9.61 -17.58
CA MET A 160 11.00 -9.67 -16.34
C MET A 160 10.68 -11.13 -16.07
N ARG A 161 11.01 -11.60 -14.88
CA ARG A 161 10.74 -12.98 -14.42
C ARG A 161 9.87 -12.92 -13.18
N TYR A 162 8.86 -13.78 -13.12
CA TYR A 162 7.96 -13.87 -11.98
C TYR A 162 8.06 -15.27 -11.36
N THR A 163 8.06 -15.34 -10.04
CA THR A 163 8.03 -16.58 -9.28
C THR A 163 6.95 -16.46 -8.21
N LEU A 164 6.09 -17.45 -8.12
CA LEU A 164 5.03 -17.50 -7.12
C LEU A 164 5.39 -18.52 -6.04
N TYR A 165 5.35 -18.09 -4.80
CA TYR A 165 5.63 -18.89 -3.62
C TYR A 165 4.37 -19.06 -2.78
N GLN A 166 4.12 -20.25 -2.27
CA GLN A 166 3.02 -20.55 -1.36
C GLN A 166 3.42 -20.20 0.07
N HIS A 167 2.46 -19.73 0.87
CA HIS A 167 2.57 -19.60 2.32
C HIS A 167 1.79 -20.72 3.02
N GLU A 168 2.26 -21.08 4.21
CA GLU A 168 1.42 -21.82 5.14
C GLU A 168 0.34 -20.91 5.73
N LEU A 169 -0.76 -21.50 6.15
CA LEU A 169 -1.87 -20.77 6.75
C LEU A 169 -1.41 -20.15 8.08
N TYR A 170 -1.67 -18.84 8.25
CA TYR A 170 -1.27 -18.06 9.42
C TYR A 170 0.25 -18.03 9.68
N ASP A 171 1.06 -18.17 8.64
CA ASP A 171 2.51 -18.09 8.77
C ASP A 171 2.96 -16.77 9.43
N ASP A 172 3.50 -16.88 10.65
CA ASP A 172 3.94 -15.75 11.46
C ASP A 172 5.25 -15.14 10.96
N ASN A 173 6.07 -15.93 10.30
CA ASN A 173 7.35 -15.47 9.76
C ASN A 173 7.21 -14.84 8.37
N ASN A 174 6.03 -14.93 7.77
CA ASN A 174 5.76 -14.47 6.40
C ASN A 174 6.78 -15.03 5.38
N LYS A 175 7.29 -16.24 5.64
CA LYS A 175 8.25 -16.92 4.78
C LYS A 175 7.52 -17.87 3.84
N PRO A 176 7.72 -17.73 2.52
CA PRO A 176 7.17 -18.71 1.58
C PRO A 176 7.85 -20.07 1.74
N THR A 177 7.07 -21.12 1.63
CA THR A 177 7.55 -22.50 1.81
C THR A 177 8.01 -23.14 0.51
N ASP A 178 7.22 -22.98 -0.56
CA ASP A 178 7.47 -23.68 -1.83
C ASP A 178 7.25 -22.80 -3.06
N VAL A 179 8.01 -23.08 -4.10
CA VAL A 179 7.77 -22.52 -5.44
C VAL A 179 6.65 -23.34 -6.11
N ILE A 180 5.55 -22.69 -6.45
CA ILE A 180 4.40 -23.36 -7.04
C ILE A 180 4.28 -23.12 -8.54
N ALA A 181 4.61 -21.92 -8.98
CA ALA A 181 4.52 -21.55 -10.38
C ALA A 181 5.69 -20.65 -10.78
N TYR A 182 6.07 -20.81 -12.01
CA TYR A 182 7.15 -20.06 -12.62
C TYR A 182 6.70 -19.52 -13.98
N SER A 183 6.90 -18.22 -14.24
CA SER A 183 6.64 -17.64 -15.54
C SER A 183 7.91 -17.57 -16.35
N ALA A 184 7.81 -17.80 -17.64
CA ALA A 184 8.89 -17.52 -18.58
C ALA A 184 9.27 -16.02 -18.50
N PRO A 185 10.57 -15.66 -18.62
CA PRO A 185 10.97 -14.29 -18.66
C PRO A 185 10.33 -13.55 -19.84
N PHE A 186 9.69 -12.43 -19.57
CA PHE A 186 9.27 -11.50 -20.61
C PHE A 186 10.47 -10.68 -21.06
N THR A 187 10.63 -10.47 -22.38
CA THR A 187 11.74 -9.68 -22.91
C THR A 187 11.24 -8.35 -23.46
N LEU A 188 11.88 -7.27 -23.04
CA LEU A 188 11.68 -5.92 -23.58
C LEU A 188 12.93 -5.49 -24.33
N ASP A 189 12.81 -5.30 -25.64
CA ASP A 189 13.96 -5.02 -26.53
C ASP A 189 14.66 -3.70 -26.17
N LYS A 190 13.88 -2.68 -25.80
CA LYS A 190 14.40 -1.35 -25.49
C LYS A 190 13.52 -0.62 -24.48
N LEU A 191 14.13 -0.05 -23.45
CA LEU A 191 13.49 0.85 -22.49
C LEU A 191 14.09 2.26 -22.60
N THR A 192 13.25 3.19 -23.06
CA THR A 192 13.54 4.62 -23.09
C THR A 192 12.45 5.33 -22.29
N GLY A 193 12.77 5.80 -21.08
CA GLY A 193 11.78 6.40 -20.21
C GLY A 193 10.85 5.36 -19.57
N LYS A 194 9.62 5.20 -20.05
CA LYS A 194 8.61 4.33 -19.46
C LYS A 194 8.15 3.24 -20.42
N ALA A 195 7.82 2.07 -19.89
CA ALA A 195 7.14 1.00 -20.61
C ALA A 195 6.31 0.16 -19.63
N THR A 196 5.16 -0.34 -20.10
CA THR A 196 4.35 -1.31 -19.34
C THR A 196 4.53 -2.68 -19.96
N VAL A 197 4.84 -3.67 -19.15
CA VAL A 197 4.92 -5.08 -19.54
C VAL A 197 3.82 -5.87 -18.82
N LYS A 198 3.20 -6.81 -19.55
CA LYS A 198 2.12 -7.64 -19.02
C LYS A 198 2.51 -9.10 -19.07
N ALA A 199 2.05 -9.85 -18.10
CA ALA A 199 2.20 -11.30 -18.01
C ALA A 199 0.95 -11.93 -17.41
N GLU A 200 0.75 -13.20 -17.70
CA GLU A 200 -0.31 -14.03 -17.13
C GLU A 200 0.32 -15.28 -16.55
N LEU A 201 -0.07 -15.63 -15.32
CA LEU A 201 0.37 -16.81 -14.64
C LEU A 201 -0.84 -17.67 -14.28
N LYS A 202 -0.96 -18.85 -14.92
CA LYS A 202 -2.06 -19.79 -14.70
C LYS A 202 -1.74 -20.75 -13.57
N MET A 203 -2.73 -21.00 -12.71
CA MET A 203 -2.66 -21.90 -11.58
C MET A 203 -3.77 -22.93 -11.65
N ILE A 204 -3.42 -24.19 -11.52
CA ILE A 204 -4.40 -25.29 -11.39
C ILE A 204 -4.73 -25.44 -9.91
N GLU A 205 -6.01 -25.37 -9.59
CA GLU A 205 -6.57 -25.59 -8.25
C GLU A 205 -5.79 -24.87 -7.12
N PRO A 206 -5.58 -23.53 -7.20
CA PRO A 206 -4.90 -22.83 -6.11
C PRO A 206 -5.70 -22.93 -4.82
N ARG A 207 -4.99 -22.92 -3.68
CA ARG A 207 -5.64 -22.69 -2.39
C ARG A 207 -6.23 -21.31 -2.37
N LYS A 208 -7.55 -21.21 -2.18
CA LYS A 208 -8.29 -19.95 -2.26
C LYS A 208 -8.26 -19.24 -0.92
N TRP A 209 -8.29 -17.92 -1.00
CA TRP A 209 -8.44 -17.09 0.18
C TRP A 209 -9.92 -17.00 0.57
N THR A 210 -10.23 -17.26 1.84
CA THR A 210 -11.51 -16.91 2.49
C THR A 210 -11.20 -16.34 3.88
N ALA A 211 -12.20 -15.72 4.53
CA ALA A 211 -12.01 -15.20 5.89
C ALA A 211 -11.74 -16.31 6.93
N GLU A 212 -12.14 -17.55 6.65
CA GLU A 212 -11.92 -18.74 7.49
C GLU A 212 -10.57 -19.41 7.19
N ALA A 213 -10.11 -19.34 5.94
CA ALA A 213 -8.87 -19.95 5.47
C ALA A 213 -8.14 -19.00 4.52
N PRO A 214 -7.44 -17.99 5.06
CA PRO A 214 -6.83 -16.91 4.27
C PRO A 214 -5.50 -17.34 3.63
N TYR A 215 -5.55 -18.29 2.69
CA TYR A 215 -4.37 -18.75 1.97
C TYR A 215 -3.78 -17.66 1.09
N ARG A 216 -2.48 -17.45 1.24
CA ARG A 216 -1.72 -16.40 0.52
C ARG A 216 -0.55 -16.98 -0.24
N TYR A 217 -0.08 -16.20 -1.18
CA TYR A 217 1.11 -16.44 -1.98
C TYR A 217 1.95 -15.18 -2.01
N THR A 218 3.25 -15.30 -2.20
CA THR A 218 4.13 -14.17 -2.54
C THR A 218 4.51 -14.27 -4.01
N LEU A 219 4.15 -13.27 -4.78
CA LEU A 219 4.67 -13.07 -6.12
C LEU A 219 5.96 -12.25 -6.04
N VAL A 220 7.06 -12.83 -6.54
CA VAL A 220 8.36 -12.15 -6.68
C VAL A 220 8.57 -11.84 -8.15
N GLY A 221 8.78 -10.56 -8.46
CA GLY A 221 9.14 -10.06 -9.79
C GLY A 221 10.60 -9.61 -9.81
N GLU A 222 11.39 -10.13 -10.74
CA GLU A 222 12.80 -9.78 -10.91
C GLU A 222 13.02 -9.10 -12.26
N LEU A 223 13.51 -7.88 -12.23
CA LEU A 223 13.97 -7.17 -13.43
C LEU A 223 15.43 -7.55 -13.71
N LEU A 224 15.68 -8.13 -14.87
CA LEU A 224 16.98 -8.68 -15.26
C LEU A 224 17.58 -7.88 -16.42
N ASP A 225 18.89 -7.75 -16.44
CA ASP A 225 19.63 -7.22 -17.58
C ASP A 225 19.79 -8.30 -18.69
N LYS A 226 20.39 -7.90 -19.82
CA LYS A 226 20.68 -8.79 -20.96
C LYS A 226 21.53 -10.01 -20.62
N LYS A 227 22.30 -9.96 -19.53
CA LYS A 227 23.16 -11.05 -19.04
C LYS A 227 22.46 -11.93 -17.98
N GLY A 228 21.22 -11.61 -17.64
CA GLY A 228 20.47 -12.31 -16.61
C GLY A 228 20.81 -11.86 -15.17
N ARG A 229 21.52 -10.76 -14.99
CA ARG A 229 21.79 -10.21 -13.64
C ARG A 229 20.56 -9.45 -13.15
N VAL A 230 20.19 -9.66 -11.90
CA VAL A 230 19.10 -8.96 -11.25
C VAL A 230 19.45 -7.48 -11.05
N LEU A 231 18.65 -6.59 -11.60
CA LEU A 231 18.73 -5.15 -11.40
C LEU A 231 17.88 -4.71 -10.22
N GLU A 232 16.70 -5.33 -10.07
CA GLU A 232 15.77 -5.05 -8.99
C GLU A 232 14.89 -6.27 -8.74
N THR A 233 14.51 -6.45 -7.48
CA THR A 233 13.51 -7.43 -7.05
C THR A 233 12.37 -6.69 -6.36
N VAL A 234 11.15 -7.00 -6.77
CA VAL A 234 9.92 -6.50 -6.15
C VAL A 234 9.05 -7.68 -5.76
N SER A 235 8.23 -7.53 -4.70
CA SER A 235 7.32 -8.59 -4.28
C SER A 235 5.99 -8.03 -3.82
N THR A 236 4.96 -8.83 -3.95
CA THR A 236 3.63 -8.55 -3.41
C THR A 236 2.97 -9.83 -2.94
N ILE A 237 2.09 -9.71 -1.94
CA ILE A 237 1.28 -10.82 -1.46
C ILE A 237 -0.02 -10.84 -2.26
N VAL A 238 -0.46 -12.02 -2.65
CA VAL A 238 -1.69 -12.23 -3.40
C VAL A 238 -2.50 -13.38 -2.79
N GLY A 239 -3.82 -13.33 -2.96
CA GLY A 239 -4.73 -14.42 -2.62
C GLY A 239 -5.69 -14.66 -3.78
N PHE A 240 -5.90 -15.90 -4.17
CA PHE A 240 -6.89 -16.25 -5.18
C PHE A 240 -8.28 -16.15 -4.58
N ARG A 241 -9.00 -15.14 -4.98
CA ARG A 241 -10.33 -14.82 -4.48
C ARG A 241 -11.12 -14.08 -5.54
N GLU A 242 -12.37 -14.45 -5.70
CA GLU A 242 -13.34 -13.69 -6.46
C GLU A 242 -14.43 -13.16 -5.54
N VAL A 243 -14.76 -11.88 -5.67
CA VAL A 243 -15.80 -11.20 -4.89
C VAL A 243 -16.85 -10.67 -5.83
N GLU A 244 -18.10 -11.06 -5.61
CA GLU A 244 -19.19 -10.73 -6.49
C GLU A 244 -20.43 -10.28 -5.70
N ILE A 245 -21.25 -9.46 -6.34
CA ILE A 245 -22.59 -9.15 -5.88
C ILE A 245 -23.56 -9.71 -6.92
N LYS A 246 -24.34 -10.73 -6.54
CA LYS A 246 -25.25 -11.43 -7.43
C LYS A 246 -26.69 -11.32 -6.96
N ASP A 247 -27.61 -11.23 -7.93
CA ASP A 247 -29.03 -11.43 -7.69
C ASP A 247 -29.32 -12.92 -7.67
N THR A 248 -29.99 -13.39 -6.60
CA THR A 248 -30.44 -14.79 -6.46
C THR A 248 -31.97 -14.85 -6.58
N LYS A 249 -32.44 -15.97 -7.12
CA LYS A 249 -33.86 -16.29 -7.08
C LYS A 249 -34.16 -17.11 -5.82
N ALA A 250 -35.42 -17.10 -5.37
CA ALA A 250 -35.83 -17.85 -4.20
C ALA A 250 -35.56 -19.36 -4.32
N GLU A 251 -35.62 -19.90 -5.54
CA GLU A 251 -35.34 -21.31 -5.84
C GLU A 251 -33.85 -21.69 -5.73
N ASP A 252 -32.96 -20.70 -5.86
CA ASP A 252 -31.50 -20.88 -5.82
C ASP A 252 -30.90 -20.49 -4.47
N ASP A 253 -31.69 -19.99 -3.55
CA ASP A 253 -31.24 -19.51 -2.23
C ASP A 253 -31.51 -20.55 -1.13
N GLU A 254 -30.52 -20.79 -0.29
CA GLU A 254 -30.58 -21.74 0.83
C GLU A 254 -31.78 -21.49 1.77
N PHE A 255 -32.19 -20.22 1.90
CA PHE A 255 -33.30 -19.82 2.76
C PHE A 255 -34.59 -19.50 2.00
N GLY A 256 -34.62 -19.75 0.69
CA GLY A 256 -35.78 -19.46 -0.16
C GLY A 256 -36.08 -17.97 -0.35
N LEU A 257 -35.07 -17.12 -0.26
CA LEU A 257 -35.19 -15.67 -0.36
C LEU A 257 -34.59 -15.15 -1.65
N ALA A 258 -35.38 -14.50 -2.49
CA ALA A 258 -34.86 -13.71 -3.61
C ALA A 258 -34.20 -12.44 -3.08
N GLY A 259 -33.04 -12.08 -3.63
CA GLY A 259 -32.35 -10.86 -3.20
C GLY A 259 -31.02 -10.64 -3.89
N ARG A 260 -30.31 -9.62 -3.44
CA ARG A 260 -28.97 -9.29 -3.89
C ARG A 260 -27.98 -9.54 -2.75
N TYR A 261 -27.03 -10.45 -2.97
CA TYR A 261 -26.14 -10.93 -1.94
C TYR A 261 -24.67 -10.81 -2.35
N TYR A 262 -23.81 -10.87 -1.32
CA TYR A 262 -22.37 -10.85 -1.44
C TYR A 262 -21.84 -12.28 -1.51
N PHE A 263 -21.00 -12.56 -2.52
CA PHE A 263 -20.41 -13.88 -2.73
C PHE A 263 -18.89 -13.79 -2.67
N ILE A 264 -18.27 -14.80 -2.10
CA ILE A 264 -16.82 -15.04 -2.17
C ILE A 264 -16.62 -16.45 -2.74
N ASN A 265 -15.86 -16.56 -3.84
CA ASN A 265 -15.58 -17.82 -4.52
C ASN A 265 -16.87 -18.61 -4.82
N GLY A 266 -17.89 -17.94 -5.29
CA GLY A 266 -19.18 -18.52 -5.63
C GLY A 266 -20.08 -18.91 -4.46
N LYS A 267 -19.68 -18.65 -3.21
CA LYS A 267 -20.49 -18.93 -2.02
C LYS A 267 -21.06 -17.67 -1.41
N ASN A 268 -22.34 -17.69 -1.06
CA ASN A 268 -22.99 -16.59 -0.36
C ASN A 268 -22.32 -16.36 1.01
N VAL A 269 -21.97 -15.13 1.32
CA VAL A 269 -21.30 -14.73 2.56
C VAL A 269 -22.09 -13.66 3.27
N LYS A 270 -22.46 -13.91 4.52
CA LYS A 270 -23.01 -12.87 5.40
C LYS A 270 -21.88 -12.05 5.99
N LEU A 271 -21.86 -10.75 5.68
CA LEU A 271 -20.88 -9.82 6.23
C LEU A 271 -21.25 -9.49 7.70
N LYS A 272 -20.43 -9.98 8.62
CA LYS A 272 -20.48 -9.66 10.05
C LYS A 272 -19.40 -8.62 10.31
N GLY A 273 -19.74 -7.33 10.16
CA GLY A 273 -18.80 -6.26 10.07
C GLY A 273 -18.88 -5.24 11.18
N VAL A 274 -17.78 -4.50 11.34
CA VAL A 274 -17.65 -3.33 12.22
C VAL A 274 -17.09 -2.14 11.46
N ASN A 275 -17.33 -0.94 11.99
CA ASN A 275 -16.63 0.26 11.56
C ASN A 275 -15.40 0.45 12.44
N ARG A 276 -14.27 0.82 11.83
CA ARG A 276 -13.02 1.07 12.51
C ARG A 276 -12.46 2.45 12.18
N HIS A 277 -12.10 3.20 13.20
CA HIS A 277 -11.20 4.33 13.08
C HIS A 277 -9.78 3.90 13.45
N GLU A 278 -8.79 4.42 12.72
CA GLU A 278 -7.38 4.23 13.06
C GLU A 278 -7.00 5.22 14.16
N SER A 279 -7.41 4.89 15.40
CA SER A 279 -7.19 5.74 16.57
C SER A 279 -7.15 4.92 17.85
N HIS A 280 -6.37 5.40 18.82
CA HIS A 280 -6.21 4.76 20.13
C HIS A 280 -6.24 5.82 21.24
N PRO A 281 -6.86 5.56 22.41
CA PRO A 281 -7.00 6.55 23.48
C PRO A 281 -5.69 7.16 24.00
N ALA A 282 -4.61 6.38 24.00
CA ALA A 282 -3.33 6.82 24.53
C ALA A 282 -2.42 7.52 23.51
N VAL A 283 -2.50 7.14 22.22
CA VAL A 283 -1.53 7.59 21.20
C VAL A 283 -2.18 8.30 20.01
N GLY A 284 -3.49 8.51 20.05
CA GLY A 284 -4.22 9.17 18.96
C GLY A 284 -4.13 8.34 17.67
N HIS A 285 -3.66 8.94 16.59
CA HIS A 285 -3.50 8.27 15.29
C HIS A 285 -2.15 7.55 15.11
N ALA A 286 -1.20 7.71 16.06
CA ALA A 286 0.12 7.06 15.98
C ALA A 286 0.07 5.60 16.47
N ILE A 287 -0.73 4.77 15.82
CA ILE A 287 -0.96 3.38 16.19
C ILE A 287 0.24 2.52 15.79
N THR A 288 0.71 1.68 16.71
CA THR A 288 1.81 0.74 16.43
C THR A 288 1.32 -0.50 15.68
N ARG A 289 2.25 -1.28 15.14
CA ARG A 289 1.94 -2.56 14.48
C ARG A 289 1.33 -3.56 15.46
N GLU A 290 1.85 -3.62 16.67
CA GLU A 290 1.37 -4.50 17.74
C GLU A 290 -0.09 -4.17 18.11
N MET A 291 -0.44 -2.88 18.22
CA MET A 291 -1.82 -2.44 18.48
C MET A 291 -2.77 -2.85 17.35
N GLN A 292 -2.33 -2.72 16.10
CA GLN A 292 -3.13 -3.15 14.94
C GLN A 292 -3.35 -4.67 14.92
N GLU A 293 -2.32 -5.46 15.24
CA GLU A 293 -2.41 -6.91 15.29
C GLU A 293 -3.33 -7.37 16.42
N GLU A 294 -3.22 -6.77 17.60
CA GLU A 294 -4.12 -7.05 18.73
C GLU A 294 -5.58 -6.76 18.35
N GLU A 295 -5.85 -5.65 17.68
CA GLU A 295 -7.19 -5.25 17.25
C GLU A 295 -7.78 -6.25 16.23
N VAL A 296 -7.01 -6.68 15.23
CA VAL A 296 -7.44 -7.72 14.28
C VAL A 296 -7.71 -9.04 15.00
N MET A 297 -6.87 -9.43 15.93
CA MET A 297 -7.05 -10.66 16.71
C MET A 297 -8.30 -10.62 17.60
N LEU A 298 -8.63 -9.47 18.18
CA LEU A 298 -9.90 -9.28 18.89
C LEU A 298 -11.10 -9.45 17.96
N MET A 299 -11.07 -8.87 16.77
CA MET A 299 -12.12 -9.02 15.76
C MET A 299 -12.26 -10.48 15.33
N LYS A 300 -11.15 -11.18 15.09
CA LYS A 300 -11.16 -12.59 14.73
C LYS A 300 -11.80 -13.47 15.81
N ARG A 301 -11.44 -13.24 17.09
CA ARG A 301 -12.05 -13.94 18.24
C ARG A 301 -13.54 -13.67 18.38
N ALA A 302 -13.99 -12.47 17.98
CA ALA A 302 -15.40 -12.10 17.96
C ALA A 302 -16.14 -12.61 16.70
N ASN A 303 -15.48 -13.40 15.85
CA ASN A 303 -16.05 -13.93 14.60
C ASN A 303 -16.51 -12.83 13.61
N ILE A 304 -15.78 -11.72 13.58
CA ILE A 304 -15.97 -10.63 12.61
C ILE A 304 -15.18 -10.98 11.34
N ASN A 305 -15.84 -10.91 10.19
CA ASN A 305 -15.25 -11.22 8.88
C ASN A 305 -15.21 -10.03 7.92
N HIS A 306 -15.59 -8.85 8.38
CA HIS A 306 -15.61 -7.64 7.57
C HIS A 306 -15.32 -6.40 8.42
N VAL A 307 -14.50 -5.49 7.90
CA VAL A 307 -14.20 -4.22 8.56
C VAL A 307 -14.34 -3.08 7.55
N ARG A 308 -15.10 -2.07 7.92
CA ARG A 308 -15.17 -0.83 7.17
C ARG A 308 -14.17 0.17 7.75
N ASN A 309 -13.19 0.58 6.96
CA ASN A 309 -12.28 1.66 7.35
C ASN A 309 -13.03 2.99 7.35
N SER A 310 -13.27 3.53 8.52
CA SER A 310 -13.98 4.80 8.69
C SER A 310 -13.00 5.94 8.86
N HIS A 311 -12.80 6.81 7.87
CA HIS A 311 -13.39 6.85 6.53
C HIS A 311 -12.29 7.07 5.49
N TYR A 312 -11.10 6.62 5.75
CA TYR A 312 -9.85 6.96 5.07
C TYR A 312 -8.97 5.73 4.87
N PRO A 313 -7.99 5.78 3.97
CA PRO A 313 -6.99 4.74 3.84
C PRO A 313 -6.21 4.55 5.16
N CYS A 314 -6.18 3.30 5.63
CA CYS A 314 -5.41 2.92 6.80
C CYS A 314 -3.92 2.71 6.46
N ASP A 315 -3.11 2.49 7.49
CA ASP A 315 -1.75 2.01 7.32
C ASP A 315 -1.73 0.74 6.45
N PRO A 316 -0.80 0.59 5.49
CA PRO A 316 -0.68 -0.62 4.67
C PRO A 316 -0.56 -1.92 5.49
N TYR A 317 0.00 -1.85 6.68
CA TYR A 317 0.10 -3.01 7.57
C TYR A 317 -1.27 -3.52 8.03
N TRP A 318 -2.27 -2.64 8.17
CA TRP A 318 -3.66 -3.03 8.45
C TRP A 318 -4.23 -3.95 7.37
N TYR A 319 -4.04 -3.60 6.11
CA TYR A 319 -4.51 -4.43 5.00
C TYR A 319 -3.79 -5.77 4.93
N PHE A 320 -2.46 -5.76 5.21
CA PHE A 320 -1.70 -6.99 5.35
C PHE A 320 -2.27 -7.92 6.44
N LEU A 321 -2.65 -7.37 7.59
CA LEU A 321 -3.28 -8.15 8.67
C LEU A 321 -4.65 -8.70 8.26
N CYS A 322 -5.46 -7.91 7.54
CA CYS A 322 -6.74 -8.38 7.00
C CYS A 322 -6.56 -9.50 5.97
N ASP A 323 -5.50 -9.47 5.19
CA ASP A 323 -5.17 -10.55 4.25
C ASP A 323 -4.66 -11.80 4.98
N LYS A 324 -3.98 -11.64 6.12
CA LYS A 324 -3.35 -12.70 6.88
C LYS A 324 -4.35 -13.48 7.74
N TYR A 325 -5.27 -12.80 8.38
CA TYR A 325 -6.19 -13.36 9.38
C TYR A 325 -7.64 -13.45 8.89
#